data_c06a897f90660ab86523c1ee99409922
#
_entry.id   c06a897f90660ab86523c1ee99409922
#
_cell.length_a   1.000
_cell.length_b   1.000
_cell.length_c   1.000
_cell.angle_alpha   90.00
_cell.angle_beta   90.00
_cell.angle_gamma   90.00
#
_symmetry.space_group_name_H-M   'P 1'
#
loop_
_entity.id
_entity.type
_entity.pdbx_description
1 polymer ?
#
loop_
_entity_poly.entity_id
_entity_poly.type
_entity_poly.pdbx_seq_one_letter_code
_entity_poly.pdbx_strand_id
1 'polypeptide(L)'
;LQSTSFTQGDDYDWAFCTPVLGRACTGWGLYVAGRFSAERGTMPSSTDPTDLREDVKFTELVAAMLGALRQMRLLEHRQAALSQFFSPIVLETLAVEDPDVVLAPREAEVTVMFCDLQGFSRESERSADDLLSLLDRVSTALGVMTRHIRSAGGVVGDFQGDAAMGFWGWPFAAPDAVEKTCRAALAIRAELEASRGFRAGIGIATGNAVAGKL
;
A
#
# COMPACT_ATOMS: atom_id res chain seq x y z
N LEU A 1 17.02 -31.24 0.08
CA LEU A 1 18.01 -30.69 1.01
C LEU A 1 19.29 -30.39 0.22
N GLN A 2 19.47 -29.14 -0.22
CA GLN A 2 20.74 -28.67 -0.76
C GLN A 2 21.58 -28.22 0.44
N SER A 3 22.62 -28.97 0.77
CA SER A 3 23.60 -28.59 1.76
C SER A 3 24.46 -27.46 1.20
N THR A 4 24.30 -26.26 1.72
CA THR A 4 25.30 -25.20 1.56
C THR A 4 26.43 -25.45 2.54
N SER A 5 27.68 -25.50 2.04
CA SER A 5 28.90 -25.66 2.83
C SER A 5 29.03 -24.48 3.80
N PHE A 6 29.13 -24.77 5.08
CA PHE A 6 29.40 -23.80 6.14
C PHE A 6 30.89 -23.75 6.46
N THR A 7 31.41 -22.52 6.60
CA THR A 7 32.71 -22.30 7.24
C THR A 7 32.63 -22.75 8.70
N GLN A 8 33.49 -23.67 9.06
CA GLN A 8 33.68 -24.15 10.41
C GLN A 8 34.18 -22.98 11.29
N GLY A 9 33.26 -22.37 12.05
CA GLY A 9 33.63 -21.45 13.11
C GLY A 9 33.80 -22.25 14.40
N ASP A 10 34.85 -21.99 15.17
CA ASP A 10 35.20 -22.69 16.41
C ASP A 10 34.17 -22.56 17.55
N ASP A 11 33.03 -21.96 17.29
CA ASP A 11 32.02 -21.58 18.29
C ASP A 11 30.78 -22.50 18.35
N TYR A 12 30.54 -23.37 17.35
CA TYR A 12 29.33 -24.20 17.29
C TYR A 12 29.63 -25.66 16.98
N ASP A 13 28.92 -26.59 17.64
CA ASP A 13 29.05 -28.03 17.41
C ASP A 13 28.11 -28.50 16.28
N TRP A 14 27.03 -27.76 16.01
CA TRP A 14 26.06 -28.04 14.95
C TRP A 14 25.43 -26.77 14.38
N ALA A 15 25.03 -26.86 13.14
CA ALA A 15 24.28 -25.77 12.48
C ALA A 15 23.45 -26.35 11.32
N PHE A 16 22.33 -25.71 11.04
CA PHE A 16 21.52 -25.97 9.85
C PHE A 16 20.80 -24.70 9.38
N CYS A 17 20.30 -24.73 8.15
CA CYS A 17 19.56 -23.64 7.56
C CYS A 17 18.24 -24.14 6.99
N THR A 18 17.14 -23.52 7.41
CA THR A 18 15.79 -23.81 6.93
C THR A 18 15.34 -22.67 6.01
N PRO A 19 14.91 -22.95 4.76
CA PRO A 19 14.43 -21.91 3.87
C PRO A 19 13.12 -21.30 4.39
N VAL A 20 12.99 -19.96 4.33
CA VAL A 20 11.75 -19.27 4.61
C VAL A 20 10.93 -19.22 3.32
N LEU A 21 9.85 -19.99 3.27
CA LEU A 21 9.03 -20.13 2.08
C LEU A 21 8.09 -18.93 1.90
N GLY A 22 7.83 -18.55 0.63
CA GLY A 22 6.90 -17.50 0.25
C GLY A 22 7.50 -16.48 -0.72
N ARG A 23 6.65 -15.88 -1.56
CA ARG A 23 7.07 -14.88 -2.57
C ARG A 23 7.76 -13.65 -1.95
N ALA A 24 7.37 -13.29 -0.72
CA ALA A 24 7.96 -12.18 0.03
C ALA A 24 9.32 -12.52 0.66
N CYS A 25 9.76 -13.78 0.60
CA CYS A 25 10.96 -14.29 1.27
C CYS A 25 11.93 -14.97 0.31
N THR A 26 11.87 -14.66 -1.00
CA THR A 26 12.79 -15.27 -1.98
C THR A 26 14.26 -15.07 -1.56
N GLY A 27 14.99 -16.17 -1.43
CA GLY A 27 16.39 -16.16 -1.00
C GLY A 27 16.62 -16.04 0.51
N TRP A 28 15.57 -16.06 1.33
CA TRP A 28 15.70 -16.01 2.79
C TRP A 28 15.84 -17.42 3.38
N GLY A 29 16.74 -17.56 4.36
CA GLY A 29 16.90 -18.75 5.17
C GLY A 29 17.03 -18.39 6.65
N LEU A 30 16.50 -19.25 7.51
CA LEU A 30 16.69 -19.18 8.96
C LEU A 30 17.85 -20.07 9.30
N TYR A 31 18.95 -19.47 9.73
CA TYR A 31 20.16 -20.17 10.17
C TYR A 31 20.09 -20.37 11.67
N VAL A 32 20.31 -21.60 12.11
CA VAL A 32 20.34 -21.99 13.52
C VAL A 32 21.63 -22.76 13.78
N ALA A 33 22.30 -22.41 14.85
CA ALA A 33 23.51 -23.05 15.29
C ALA A 33 23.53 -23.21 16.82
N GLY A 34 24.20 -24.20 17.33
CA GLY A 34 24.28 -24.44 18.76
C GLY A 34 25.44 -25.32 19.18
N ARG A 35 25.55 -25.51 20.49
CA ARG A 35 26.53 -26.44 21.10
C ARG A 35 25.80 -27.58 21.76
N PHE A 36 26.43 -28.78 21.78
CA PHE A 36 25.97 -29.89 22.60
C PHE A 36 26.24 -29.55 24.07
N SER A 37 25.17 -29.29 24.83
CA SER A 37 25.31 -29.07 26.27
C SER A 37 25.24 -30.44 27.00
N ALA A 38 26.23 -30.73 27.84
CA ALA A 38 26.20 -31.86 28.73
C ALA A 38 25.10 -31.80 29.82
N GLU A 39 24.44 -30.61 29.96
CA GLU A 39 23.43 -30.31 30.96
C GLU A 39 22.00 -30.15 30.42
N ARG A 40 21.65 -30.73 29.26
CA ARG A 40 20.22 -30.88 28.87
C ARG A 40 19.53 -31.92 29.75
N GLY A 41 19.65 -31.76 31.08
CA GLY A 41 18.80 -32.41 32.05
C GLY A 41 17.40 -31.83 32.01
N THR A 42 16.42 -32.72 31.82
CA THR A 42 14.99 -32.53 32.06
C THR A 42 14.07 -32.08 30.90
N MET A 43 14.25 -32.64 29.70
CA MET A 43 13.09 -32.90 28.85
C MET A 43 13.15 -34.36 28.35
N PRO A 44 12.14 -35.22 28.60
CA PRO A 44 12.20 -36.65 28.34
C PRO A 44 11.67 -36.97 26.94
N SER A 45 12.39 -36.67 25.88
CA SER A 45 11.95 -37.09 24.56
C SER A 45 13.02 -37.56 23.59
N SER A 46 14.31 -37.37 23.86
CA SER A 46 15.33 -38.03 23.05
C SER A 46 16.48 -38.52 23.92
N THR A 47 16.82 -39.80 23.78
CA THR A 47 17.95 -40.48 24.47
C THR A 47 19.28 -40.15 23.79
N ASP A 48 19.27 -39.48 22.64
CA ASP A 48 20.45 -39.14 21.87
C ASP A 48 20.67 -37.63 21.87
N PRO A 49 21.74 -37.09 22.51
CA PRO A 49 22.03 -35.67 22.53
C PRO A 49 22.36 -35.08 21.16
N THR A 50 22.56 -35.90 20.14
CA THR A 50 22.80 -35.49 18.76
C THR A 50 21.52 -35.44 17.92
N ASP A 51 20.37 -35.80 18.48
CA ASP A 51 19.08 -35.79 17.77
C ASP A 51 18.51 -34.35 17.66
N LEU A 52 18.72 -33.73 16.52
CA LEU A 52 18.26 -32.39 16.20
C LEU A 52 16.87 -32.36 15.55
N ARG A 53 16.11 -33.45 15.49
CA ARG A 53 14.83 -33.54 14.79
C ARG A 53 13.78 -32.55 15.33
N GLU A 54 13.76 -32.35 16.63
CA GLU A 54 12.83 -31.39 17.25
C GLU A 54 13.23 -29.93 16.97
N ASP A 55 14.55 -29.64 17.01
CA ASP A 55 15.09 -28.32 16.68
C ASP A 55 14.81 -27.96 15.22
N VAL A 56 14.93 -28.92 14.29
CA VAL A 56 14.60 -28.76 12.89
C VAL A 56 13.10 -28.46 12.70
N LYS A 57 12.22 -29.26 13.32
CA LYS A 57 10.76 -29.05 13.26
C LYS A 57 10.36 -27.69 13.83
N PHE A 58 10.93 -27.30 14.96
CA PHE A 58 10.70 -26.00 15.56
C PHE A 58 11.14 -24.87 14.62
N THR A 59 12.31 -25.00 14.01
CA THR A 59 12.85 -24.03 13.08
C THR A 59 12.01 -23.95 11.79
N GLU A 60 11.51 -25.07 11.29
CA GLU A 60 10.57 -25.11 10.16
C GLU A 60 9.26 -24.37 10.49
N LEU A 61 8.73 -24.57 11.69
CA LEU A 61 7.54 -23.83 12.14
C LEU A 61 7.80 -22.33 12.21
N VAL A 62 8.93 -21.91 12.80
CA VAL A 62 9.31 -20.49 12.87
C VAL A 62 9.52 -19.91 11.47
N ALA A 63 10.18 -20.64 10.56
CA ALA A 63 10.36 -20.22 9.17
C ALA A 63 9.03 -20.06 8.45
N ALA A 64 8.09 -20.98 8.65
CA ALA A 64 6.73 -20.87 8.09
C ALA A 64 5.97 -19.66 8.64
N MET A 65 6.04 -19.40 9.94
CA MET A 65 5.44 -18.22 10.57
C MET A 65 6.04 -16.91 10.03
N LEU A 66 7.37 -16.84 9.89
CA LEU A 66 8.04 -15.67 9.31
C LEU A 66 7.60 -15.43 7.86
N GLY A 67 7.50 -16.50 7.07
CA GLY A 67 6.99 -16.44 5.69
C GLY A 67 5.58 -15.88 5.63
N ALA A 68 4.68 -16.38 6.46
CA ALA A 68 3.29 -15.91 6.55
C ALA A 68 3.19 -14.45 7.00
N LEU A 69 3.93 -14.04 8.03
CA LEU A 69 3.95 -12.65 8.51
C LEU A 69 4.46 -11.67 7.46
N ARG A 70 5.52 -12.03 6.74
CA ARG A 70 6.04 -11.18 5.65
C ARG A 70 5.06 -11.08 4.48
N GLN A 71 4.41 -12.19 4.13
CA GLN A 71 3.38 -12.19 3.09
C GLN A 71 2.21 -11.29 3.48
N MET A 72 1.75 -11.36 4.73
CA MET A 72 0.68 -10.50 5.26
C MET A 72 1.07 -9.02 5.19
N ARG A 73 2.27 -8.65 5.66
CA ARG A 73 2.77 -7.27 5.57
C ARG A 73 2.86 -6.77 4.12
N LEU A 74 3.29 -7.62 3.19
CA LEU A 74 3.34 -7.24 1.77
C LEU A 74 1.94 -6.95 1.21
N LEU A 75 0.93 -7.72 1.61
CA LEU A 75 -0.47 -7.50 1.22
C LEU A 75 -1.02 -6.23 1.85
N GLU A 76 -0.76 -5.98 3.13
CA GLU A 76 -1.13 -4.74 3.83
C GLU A 76 -0.53 -3.50 3.15
N HIS A 77 0.76 -3.54 2.79
CA HIS A 77 1.39 -2.44 2.05
C HIS A 77 0.77 -2.20 0.68
N ARG A 78 0.42 -3.27 -0.07
CA ARG A 78 -0.27 -3.14 -1.35
C ARG A 78 -1.67 -2.56 -1.19
N GLN A 79 -2.42 -3.01 -0.19
CA GLN A 79 -3.73 -2.47 0.12
C GLN A 79 -3.66 -1.00 0.54
N ALA A 80 -2.67 -0.62 1.37
CA ALA A 80 -2.44 0.76 1.75
C ALA A 80 -2.11 1.65 0.54
N ALA A 81 -1.35 1.16 -0.45
CA ALA A 81 -1.08 1.89 -1.69
C ALA A 81 -2.35 2.14 -2.51
N LEU A 82 -3.29 1.18 -2.58
CA LEU A 82 -4.58 1.37 -3.24
C LEU A 82 -5.50 2.30 -2.47
N SER A 83 -5.37 2.36 -1.14
CA SER A 83 -6.23 3.17 -0.27
C SER A 83 -6.12 4.67 -0.55
N GLN A 84 -5.07 5.14 -1.20
CA GLN A 84 -4.95 6.55 -1.58
C GLN A 84 -5.81 6.96 -2.79
N PHE A 85 -6.27 5.99 -3.60
CA PHE A 85 -7.08 6.25 -4.80
C PHE A 85 -8.57 6.01 -4.58
N PHE A 86 -8.94 5.03 -3.77
CA PHE A 86 -10.32 4.61 -3.58
C PHE A 86 -10.91 5.09 -2.25
N SER A 87 -12.21 5.37 -2.26
CA SER A 87 -12.96 5.64 -1.04
C SER A 87 -13.08 4.37 -0.17
N PRO A 88 -13.29 4.48 1.17
CA PRO A 88 -13.37 3.32 2.04
C PRO A 88 -14.39 2.27 1.60
N ILE A 89 -15.56 2.70 1.12
CA ILE A 89 -16.63 1.78 0.67
C ILE A 89 -16.21 0.94 -0.56
N VAL A 90 -15.41 1.52 -1.46
CA VAL A 90 -14.86 0.80 -2.61
C VAL A 90 -13.84 -0.24 -2.14
N LEU A 91 -12.98 0.13 -1.19
CA LEU A 91 -11.96 -0.78 -0.64
C LEU A 91 -12.59 -1.95 0.13
N GLU A 92 -13.64 -1.71 0.89
CA GLU A 92 -14.38 -2.77 1.60
C GLU A 92 -15.00 -3.77 0.61
N THR A 93 -15.58 -3.28 -0.47
CA THR A 93 -16.14 -4.16 -1.51
C THR A 93 -15.05 -4.95 -2.23
N LEU A 94 -13.93 -4.30 -2.61
CA LEU A 94 -12.79 -4.96 -3.26
C LEU A 94 -12.08 -5.98 -2.35
N ALA A 95 -12.29 -5.92 -1.04
CA ALA A 95 -11.77 -6.92 -0.10
C ALA A 95 -12.58 -8.23 -0.11
N VAL A 96 -13.84 -8.19 -0.55
CA VAL A 96 -14.79 -9.32 -0.51
C VAL A 96 -15.11 -9.84 -1.91
N GLU A 97 -15.23 -8.95 -2.90
CA GLU A 97 -15.60 -9.27 -4.27
C GLU A 97 -14.36 -9.28 -5.19
N ASP A 98 -14.48 -9.96 -6.34
CA ASP A 98 -13.43 -10.00 -7.34
C ASP A 98 -13.21 -8.61 -7.95
N PRO A 99 -12.00 -8.02 -7.78
CA PRO A 99 -11.69 -6.70 -8.32
C PRO A 99 -11.90 -6.58 -9.85
N ASP A 100 -11.69 -7.65 -10.60
CA ASP A 100 -11.84 -7.63 -12.06
C ASP A 100 -13.33 -7.55 -12.48
N VAL A 101 -14.24 -7.99 -11.61
CA VAL A 101 -15.70 -7.85 -11.82
C VAL A 101 -16.15 -6.45 -11.38
N VAL A 102 -15.75 -6.00 -10.19
CA VAL A 102 -16.17 -4.71 -9.62
C VAL A 102 -15.68 -3.54 -10.47
N LEU A 103 -14.43 -3.62 -10.94
CA LEU A 103 -13.77 -2.58 -11.72
C LEU A 103 -13.89 -2.76 -13.25
N ALA A 104 -14.74 -3.69 -13.71
CA ALA A 104 -14.96 -3.91 -15.14
C ALA A 104 -15.51 -2.65 -15.82
N PRO A 105 -15.05 -2.35 -17.05
CA PRO A 105 -15.56 -1.24 -17.82
C PRO A 105 -17.06 -1.35 -18.08
N ARG A 106 -17.81 -0.28 -17.79
CA ARG A 106 -19.25 -0.20 -18.08
C ARG A 106 -19.71 1.24 -18.28
N GLU A 107 -20.83 1.40 -18.96
CA GLU A 107 -21.51 2.69 -19.01
C GLU A 107 -22.07 3.06 -17.65
N ALA A 108 -21.82 4.29 -17.23
CA ALA A 108 -22.31 4.84 -15.97
C ALA A 108 -22.51 6.34 -16.10
N GLU A 109 -23.47 6.87 -15.36
CA GLU A 109 -23.56 8.30 -15.14
C GLU A 109 -22.52 8.71 -14.11
N VAL A 110 -21.54 9.50 -14.52
CA VAL A 110 -20.42 9.92 -13.68
C VAL A 110 -20.38 11.44 -13.53
N THR A 111 -19.99 11.89 -12.35
CA THR A 111 -19.59 13.28 -12.11
C THR A 111 -18.08 13.32 -11.97
N VAL A 112 -17.41 14.10 -12.82
CA VAL A 112 -15.94 14.23 -12.83
C VAL A 112 -15.56 15.62 -12.33
N MET A 113 -14.53 15.68 -11.50
CA MET A 113 -13.91 16.89 -11.02
C MET A 113 -12.44 16.92 -11.43
N PHE A 114 -12.02 17.98 -12.10
CA PHE A 114 -10.61 18.31 -12.28
C PHE A 114 -10.25 19.45 -11.33
N CYS A 115 -9.16 19.27 -10.61
CA CYS A 115 -8.64 20.23 -9.65
C CYS A 115 -7.16 20.48 -9.95
N ASP A 116 -6.80 21.72 -10.29
CA ASP A 116 -5.48 22.16 -10.73
C ASP A 116 -4.93 23.24 -9.81
N LEU A 117 -3.61 23.31 -9.62
CA LEU A 117 -2.96 24.32 -8.80
C LEU A 117 -2.66 25.58 -9.60
N GLN A 118 -3.38 26.67 -9.30
CA GLN A 118 -3.21 27.93 -9.99
C GLN A 118 -1.82 28.55 -9.75
N GLY A 119 -1.13 28.84 -10.85
CA GLY A 119 0.16 29.50 -10.82
C GLY A 119 1.35 28.59 -10.58
N PHE A 120 1.15 27.25 -10.59
CA PHE A 120 2.22 26.27 -10.38
C PHE A 120 3.40 26.46 -11.34
N SER A 121 3.17 26.62 -12.66
CA SER A 121 4.25 26.80 -13.65
C SER A 121 5.15 28.00 -13.30
N ARG A 122 4.57 29.12 -12.88
CA ARG A 122 5.33 30.32 -12.47
C ARG A 122 6.08 30.09 -11.16
N GLU A 123 5.48 29.37 -10.23
CA GLU A 123 6.11 29.02 -8.96
C GLU A 123 7.26 28.02 -9.16
N SER A 124 7.12 27.06 -10.07
CA SER A 124 8.15 26.10 -10.45
C SER A 124 9.40 26.81 -11.02
N GLU A 125 9.21 27.80 -11.89
CA GLU A 125 10.30 28.62 -12.42
C GLU A 125 11.03 29.41 -11.33
N ARG A 126 10.30 29.95 -10.34
CA ARG A 126 10.86 30.73 -9.23
C ARG A 126 11.56 29.86 -8.18
N SER A 127 11.14 28.64 -8.04
CA SER A 127 11.67 27.68 -7.05
C SER A 127 12.74 26.76 -7.63
N ALA A 128 13.38 27.14 -8.74
CA ALA A 128 14.40 26.30 -9.41
C ALA A 128 15.56 25.92 -8.47
N ASP A 129 15.88 26.78 -7.49
CA ASP A 129 16.93 26.56 -6.50
C ASP A 129 16.50 25.74 -5.28
N ASP A 130 15.18 25.48 -5.11
CA ASP A 130 14.62 24.73 -3.98
C ASP A 130 13.46 23.81 -4.43
N LEU A 131 13.78 22.83 -5.26
CA LEU A 131 12.82 21.88 -5.82
C LEU A 131 12.21 20.95 -4.77
N LEU A 132 12.92 20.66 -3.68
CA LEU A 132 12.40 19.77 -2.62
C LEU A 132 11.28 20.45 -1.84
N SER A 133 11.43 21.72 -1.50
CA SER A 133 10.37 22.52 -0.85
C SER A 133 9.15 22.67 -1.76
N LEU A 134 9.36 22.90 -3.06
CA LEU A 134 8.28 22.94 -4.04
C LEU A 134 7.54 21.62 -4.10
N LEU A 135 8.26 20.48 -4.18
CA LEU A 135 7.67 19.16 -4.21
C LEU A 135 6.83 18.86 -2.95
N ASP A 136 7.33 19.23 -1.76
CA ASP A 136 6.60 19.05 -0.50
C ASP A 136 5.29 19.87 -0.48
N ARG A 137 5.33 21.13 -0.94
CA ARG A 137 4.15 21.99 -1.07
C ARG A 137 3.11 21.42 -2.04
N VAL A 138 3.55 20.93 -3.20
CA VAL A 138 2.67 20.31 -4.20
C VAL A 138 2.07 19.01 -3.65
N SER A 139 2.90 18.16 -3.02
CA SER A 139 2.46 16.90 -2.41
C SER A 139 1.41 17.16 -1.32
N THR A 140 1.61 18.20 -0.51
CA THR A 140 0.64 18.62 0.52
C THR A 140 -0.68 19.07 -0.13
N ALA A 141 -0.63 19.88 -1.18
CA ALA A 141 -1.82 20.34 -1.88
C ALA A 141 -2.59 19.20 -2.56
N LEU A 142 -1.89 18.29 -3.25
CA LEU A 142 -2.50 17.08 -3.83
C LEU A 142 -3.08 16.16 -2.74
N GLY A 143 -2.44 16.08 -1.57
CA GLY A 143 -2.96 15.38 -0.39
C GLY A 143 -4.28 15.96 0.11
N VAL A 144 -4.45 17.29 0.11
CA VAL A 144 -5.73 17.97 0.42
C VAL A 144 -6.81 17.56 -0.57
N MET A 145 -6.52 17.65 -1.88
CA MET A 145 -7.45 17.25 -2.94
C MET A 145 -7.90 15.80 -2.79
N THR A 146 -6.94 14.88 -2.69
CA THR A 146 -7.18 13.43 -2.55
C THR A 146 -8.05 13.10 -1.35
N ARG A 147 -7.76 13.70 -0.19
CA ARG A 147 -8.50 13.48 1.04
C ARG A 147 -9.97 13.90 0.90
N HIS A 148 -10.23 15.07 0.35
CA HIS A 148 -11.61 15.56 0.17
C HIS A 148 -12.40 14.78 -0.89
N ILE A 149 -11.76 14.39 -2.00
CA ILE A 149 -12.38 13.51 -3.01
C ILE A 149 -12.82 12.20 -2.34
N ARG A 150 -11.93 11.53 -1.64
CA ARG A 150 -12.21 10.23 -1.00
C ARG A 150 -13.21 10.32 0.13
N SER A 151 -13.11 11.33 1.00
CA SER A 151 -14.05 11.51 2.12
C SER A 151 -15.46 11.83 1.64
N ALA A 152 -15.61 12.40 0.44
CA ALA A 152 -16.89 12.58 -0.23
C ALA A 152 -17.38 11.36 -1.02
N GLY A 153 -16.71 10.21 -0.90
CA GLY A 153 -17.06 8.97 -1.58
C GLY A 153 -16.61 8.88 -3.03
N GLY A 154 -15.76 9.80 -3.49
CA GLY A 154 -15.20 9.80 -4.83
C GLY A 154 -13.99 8.85 -4.97
N VAL A 155 -13.64 8.57 -6.20
CA VAL A 155 -12.44 7.85 -6.62
C VAL A 155 -11.44 8.85 -7.20
N VAL A 156 -10.18 8.74 -6.83
CA VAL A 156 -9.09 9.50 -7.47
C VAL A 156 -8.68 8.73 -8.72
N GLY A 157 -8.93 9.31 -9.89
CA GLY A 157 -8.69 8.64 -11.17
C GLY A 157 -7.25 8.75 -11.65
N ASP A 158 -6.68 9.95 -11.58
CA ASP A 158 -5.34 10.21 -12.08
C ASP A 158 -4.76 11.49 -11.48
N PHE A 159 -3.43 11.63 -11.58
CA PHE A 159 -2.69 12.85 -11.31
C PHE A 159 -1.98 13.31 -12.61
N GLN A 160 -2.18 14.54 -12.97
CA GLN A 160 -1.55 15.17 -14.14
C GLN A 160 -0.67 16.33 -13.68
N GLY A 161 0.58 15.99 -13.29
CA GLY A 161 1.49 16.99 -12.71
C GLY A 161 0.98 17.54 -11.38
N ASP A 162 0.50 18.79 -11.39
CA ASP A 162 -0.04 19.51 -10.25
C ASP A 162 -1.59 19.46 -10.17
N ALA A 163 -2.22 18.64 -11.01
CA ALA A 163 -3.66 18.45 -11.03
C ALA A 163 -4.06 17.06 -10.55
N ALA A 164 -5.23 16.97 -9.91
CA ALA A 164 -5.90 15.73 -9.56
C ALA A 164 -7.25 15.61 -10.23
N MET A 165 -7.57 14.43 -10.75
CA MET A 165 -8.88 14.07 -11.25
C MET A 165 -9.59 13.19 -10.25
N GLY A 166 -10.81 13.57 -9.84
CA GLY A 166 -11.70 12.76 -9.04
C GLY A 166 -13.01 12.50 -9.77
N PHE A 167 -13.65 11.37 -9.49
CA PHE A 167 -14.96 11.09 -10.06
C PHE A 167 -15.85 10.30 -9.11
N TRP A 168 -17.17 10.39 -9.33
CA TRP A 168 -18.24 9.72 -8.59
C TRP A 168 -19.19 9.05 -9.59
N GLY A 169 -19.89 8.00 -9.17
CA GLY A 169 -20.81 7.24 -10.00
C GLY A 169 -20.24 5.91 -10.52
N TRP A 170 -18.96 5.62 -10.26
CA TRP A 170 -18.29 4.35 -10.54
C TRP A 170 -17.26 4.05 -9.45
N PRO A 171 -17.02 2.80 -9.03
CA PRO A 171 -17.67 1.55 -9.46
C PRO A 171 -19.10 1.38 -8.95
N PHE A 172 -19.59 2.26 -8.10
CA PHE A 172 -20.97 2.21 -7.60
C PHE A 172 -21.75 3.47 -8.01
N ALA A 173 -23.02 3.29 -8.33
CA ALA A 173 -23.90 4.42 -8.60
C ALA A 173 -23.97 5.35 -7.40
N ALA A 174 -23.92 6.65 -7.65
CA ALA A 174 -23.97 7.69 -6.61
C ALA A 174 -25.02 8.74 -7.03
N PRO A 175 -26.29 8.59 -6.63
CA PRO A 175 -27.36 9.51 -7.03
C PRO A 175 -27.13 10.93 -6.53
N ASP A 176 -26.34 11.12 -5.49
CA ASP A 176 -25.92 12.40 -4.90
C ASP A 176 -24.50 12.85 -5.34
N ALA A 177 -24.00 12.27 -6.45
CA ALA A 177 -22.66 12.54 -6.96
C ALA A 177 -22.37 14.02 -7.16
N VAL A 178 -23.28 14.75 -7.80
CA VAL A 178 -23.12 16.19 -8.08
C VAL A 178 -22.99 17.00 -6.78
N GLU A 179 -23.86 16.75 -5.80
CA GLU A 179 -23.81 17.44 -4.51
C GLU A 179 -22.51 17.15 -3.76
N LYS A 180 -22.13 15.87 -3.68
CA LYS A 180 -20.89 15.43 -3.01
C LYS A 180 -19.65 16.03 -3.68
N THR A 181 -19.62 16.05 -5.01
CA THR A 181 -18.53 16.66 -5.77
C THR A 181 -18.42 18.16 -5.51
N CYS A 182 -19.54 18.89 -5.52
CA CYS A 182 -19.55 20.32 -5.21
C CYS A 182 -19.09 20.60 -3.78
N ARG A 183 -19.52 19.82 -2.79
CA ARG A 183 -19.06 19.93 -1.40
C ARG A 183 -17.56 19.67 -1.26
N ALA A 184 -17.04 18.63 -1.94
CA ALA A 184 -15.62 18.35 -1.97
C ALA A 184 -14.82 19.51 -2.59
N ALA A 185 -15.28 20.07 -3.70
CA ALA A 185 -14.65 21.21 -4.36
C ALA A 185 -14.56 22.45 -3.45
N LEU A 186 -15.65 22.76 -2.76
CA LEU A 186 -15.68 23.89 -1.80
C LEU A 186 -14.75 23.66 -0.62
N ALA A 187 -14.67 22.43 -0.10
CA ALA A 187 -13.78 22.07 1.00
C ALA A 187 -12.31 22.13 0.60
N ILE A 188 -11.95 21.60 -0.59
CA ILE A 188 -10.59 21.70 -1.16
C ILE A 188 -10.18 23.18 -1.26
N ARG A 189 -11.03 24.00 -1.87
CA ARG A 189 -10.75 25.41 -2.02
C ARG A 189 -10.54 26.12 -0.69
N ALA A 190 -11.44 25.91 0.27
CA ALA A 190 -11.37 26.52 1.60
C ALA A 190 -10.07 26.14 2.35
N GLU A 191 -9.69 24.88 2.30
CA GLU A 191 -8.49 24.42 2.99
C GLU A 191 -7.20 24.90 2.33
N LEU A 192 -7.11 24.89 1.00
CA LEU A 192 -5.96 25.43 0.28
C LEU A 192 -5.81 26.95 0.49
N GLU A 193 -6.91 27.70 0.51
CA GLU A 193 -6.90 29.14 0.82
C GLU A 193 -6.45 29.39 2.27
N ALA A 194 -6.88 28.60 3.24
CA ALA A 194 -6.50 28.72 4.65
C ALA A 194 -5.01 28.41 4.89
N SER A 195 -4.43 27.47 4.16
CA SER A 195 -3.02 27.09 4.26
C SER A 195 -2.06 28.13 3.69
N ARG A 196 -2.57 29.19 3.03
CA ARG A 196 -1.78 30.19 2.28
C ARG A 196 -0.80 29.58 1.26
N GLY A 197 -1.11 28.37 0.81
CA GLY A 197 -0.37 27.65 -0.22
C GLY A 197 -0.83 27.99 -1.63
N PHE A 198 -1.06 26.98 -2.43
CA PHE A 198 -1.62 27.13 -3.75
C PHE A 198 -3.12 27.44 -3.70
N ARG A 199 -3.63 28.12 -4.74
CA ARG A 199 -5.06 28.21 -5.00
C ARG A 199 -5.46 27.12 -5.97
N ALA A 200 -6.69 26.62 -5.86
CA ALA A 200 -7.22 25.61 -6.76
C ALA A 200 -8.12 26.22 -7.84
N GLY A 201 -7.90 25.83 -9.09
CA GLY A 201 -8.86 25.92 -10.18
C GLY A 201 -9.65 24.61 -10.25
N ILE A 202 -10.99 24.66 -10.16
CA ILE A 202 -11.80 23.44 -10.11
C ILE A 202 -12.86 23.49 -11.20
N GLY A 203 -12.91 22.44 -12.04
CA GLY A 203 -13.94 22.20 -13.02
C GLY A 203 -14.72 20.93 -12.69
N ILE A 204 -16.04 20.97 -12.86
CA ILE A 204 -16.95 19.83 -12.60
C ILE A 204 -17.82 19.61 -13.83
N ALA A 205 -17.99 18.37 -14.26
CA ALA A 205 -18.90 17.96 -15.31
C ALA A 205 -19.61 16.67 -14.93
N THR A 206 -20.86 16.52 -15.39
CA THR A 206 -21.68 15.30 -15.18
C THR A 206 -22.20 14.80 -16.50
N GLY A 207 -22.24 13.50 -16.69
CA GLY A 207 -22.77 12.85 -17.89
C GLY A 207 -22.51 11.35 -17.95
N ASN A 208 -23.05 10.73 -18.99
CA ASN A 208 -22.81 9.31 -19.27
C ASN A 208 -21.42 9.12 -19.87
N ALA A 209 -20.68 8.17 -19.34
CA ALA A 209 -19.37 7.78 -19.83
C ALA A 209 -19.12 6.28 -19.62
N VAL A 210 -18.11 5.75 -20.30
CA VAL A 210 -17.57 4.42 -19.97
C VAL A 210 -16.48 4.60 -18.91
N ALA A 211 -16.69 4.02 -17.74
CA ALA A 211 -15.74 4.03 -16.64
C ALA A 211 -15.32 2.59 -16.32
N GLY A 212 -14.02 2.38 -16.08
CA GLY A 212 -13.47 1.06 -15.80
C GLY A 212 -11.96 1.07 -15.62
N LYS A 213 -11.42 -0.06 -15.15
CA LYS A 213 -9.99 -0.31 -15.13
C LYS A 213 -9.54 -0.70 -16.55
N LEU A 214 -8.49 -0.07 -17.04
CA LEU A 214 -7.81 -0.39 -18.30
C LEU A 214 -6.59 -1.30 -18.04
#